data_5981966da7bfb1d8a0f5a12d0afe9423
#
_entry.id   5981966da7bfb1d8a0f5a12d0afe9423
#
_cell.length_a   1.000
_cell.length_b   1.000
_cell.length_c   1.000
_cell.angle_alpha   90.00
_cell.angle_beta   90.00
_cell.angle_gamma   90.00
#
_symmetry.space_group_name_H-M   'P 1'
#
loop_
_entity.id
_entity.type
_entity.pdbx_description
1 polymer ?
#
loop_
_entity_poly.entity_id
_entity_poly.type
_entity_poly.pdbx_seq_one_letter_code
_entity_poly.pdbx_strand_id
1 'polypeptide(L)'
;RVEKEQKMHTAIVRRAASGTRILRQYNNITYDSYGLKGATRFPREAKVAGADTIIIQHGINDIIHPVGVEVNPFRPWSDLPTAQELIDGLRMYVEKAREYGLKVHIGTLLPIYGWRTYEPFRNDLRNAVNEWIRTTDEIDGYIDFDAALRAADKPEAFAEGFDSGDHLHPSDKAYERMAMTVPDILLK
;
A
#
# COMPACT_ATOMS: atom_id res chain seq x y z
N ARG A 1 9.94 0.66 16.17
CA ARG A 1 9.21 1.43 17.20
C ARG A 1 8.87 0.57 18.41
N VAL A 2 8.23 -0.58 18.22
CA VAL A 2 7.88 -1.49 19.34
C VAL A 2 9.09 -1.80 20.23
N GLU A 3 10.24 -2.14 19.65
CA GLU A 3 11.47 -2.39 20.39
C GLU A 3 12.02 -1.12 21.06
N LYS A 4 12.08 0.01 20.31
CA LYS A 4 12.59 1.28 20.84
C LYS A 4 11.77 1.81 22.02
N GLU A 5 10.45 1.60 22.01
CA GLU A 5 9.55 2.07 23.06
C GLU A 5 9.26 1.00 24.13
N GLN A 6 9.97 -0.14 24.07
CA GLN A 6 9.83 -1.27 25.01
C GLN A 6 8.37 -1.79 25.14
N LYS A 7 7.59 -1.70 24.09
CA LYS A 7 6.21 -2.24 24.02
C LYS A 7 6.24 -3.75 23.78
N MET A 8 6.73 -4.48 24.76
CA MET A 8 7.07 -5.91 24.70
C MET A 8 5.87 -6.86 24.52
N HIS A 9 4.63 -6.34 24.53
CA HIS A 9 3.42 -7.16 24.43
C HIS A 9 2.86 -7.29 23.01
N THR A 10 3.42 -6.55 22.05
CA THR A 10 2.93 -6.57 20.66
C THR A 10 3.94 -7.23 19.74
N ALA A 11 3.55 -8.32 19.10
CA ALA A 11 4.32 -8.96 18.04
C ALA A 11 3.85 -8.45 16.66
N ILE A 12 4.80 -8.17 15.76
CA ILE A 12 4.50 -7.75 14.39
C ILE A 12 4.94 -8.83 13.41
N VAL A 13 3.96 -9.35 12.65
CA VAL A 13 4.21 -10.35 11.59
C VAL A 13 4.11 -9.67 10.23
N ARG A 14 5.23 -9.59 9.51
CA ARG A 14 5.28 -9.02 8.17
C ARG A 14 4.89 -10.05 7.10
N ARG A 15 3.96 -9.67 6.20
CA ARG A 15 3.50 -10.47 5.05
C ARG A 15 3.60 -9.72 3.72
N ALA A 16 4.39 -8.66 3.67
CA ALA A 16 4.61 -7.88 2.45
C ALA A 16 5.44 -8.67 1.42
N ALA A 17 5.06 -8.55 0.15
CA ALA A 17 5.82 -9.08 -0.98
C ALA A 17 6.03 -7.98 -2.02
N SER A 18 7.29 -7.75 -2.38
CA SER A 18 7.69 -6.67 -3.29
C SER A 18 7.07 -6.83 -4.67
N GLY A 19 6.69 -5.70 -5.29
CA GLY A 19 6.23 -5.65 -6.67
C GLY A 19 4.83 -6.20 -6.93
N THR A 20 4.16 -6.78 -5.93
CA THR A 20 2.85 -7.41 -6.13
C THR A 20 1.74 -6.40 -6.34
N ARG A 21 0.71 -6.80 -7.10
CA ARG A 21 -0.53 -6.07 -7.33
C ARG A 21 -1.70 -6.73 -6.58
N ILE A 22 -2.73 -5.98 -6.27
CA ILE A 22 -3.97 -6.52 -5.68
C ILE A 22 -4.74 -7.33 -6.70
N LEU A 23 -5.01 -6.72 -7.86
CA LEU A 23 -6.04 -7.17 -8.80
C LEU A 23 -5.53 -8.15 -9.85
N ARG A 24 -4.32 -7.92 -10.37
CA ARG A 24 -3.83 -8.62 -11.56
C ARG A 24 -2.51 -9.34 -11.33
N GLN A 25 -2.39 -10.50 -11.90
CA GLN A 25 -1.15 -11.25 -11.97
C GLN A 25 -0.29 -10.68 -13.11
N TYR A 26 1.02 -10.66 -12.94
CA TYR A 26 1.92 -10.43 -14.05
C TYR A 26 1.93 -11.65 -14.97
N ASN A 27 1.79 -11.41 -16.26
CA ASN A 27 1.63 -12.45 -17.28
C ASN A 27 2.88 -12.69 -18.12
N ASN A 28 4.05 -12.31 -17.61
CA ASN A 28 5.30 -12.54 -18.31
C ASN A 28 6.37 -13.03 -17.34
N ILE A 29 7.28 -13.85 -17.86
CA ILE A 29 8.33 -14.52 -17.09
C ILE A 29 9.26 -13.54 -16.34
N THR A 30 9.44 -12.34 -16.85
CA THR A 30 10.30 -11.33 -16.25
C THR A 30 9.78 -10.88 -14.86
N TYR A 31 8.48 -10.98 -14.63
CA TYR A 31 7.83 -10.53 -13.40
C TYR A 31 7.19 -11.64 -12.58
N ASP A 32 7.40 -12.89 -12.94
CA ASP A 32 6.93 -14.05 -12.16
C ASP A 32 7.51 -14.06 -10.74
N SER A 33 8.69 -13.46 -10.56
CA SER A 33 9.33 -13.28 -9.25
C SER A 33 8.52 -12.47 -8.25
N TYR A 34 7.57 -11.63 -8.71
CA TYR A 34 6.67 -10.92 -7.83
C TYR A 34 5.55 -11.78 -7.25
N GLY A 35 5.43 -13.02 -7.73
CA GLY A 35 4.47 -13.99 -7.24
C GLY A 35 3.02 -13.69 -7.62
N LEU A 36 2.12 -14.42 -7.00
CA LEU A 36 0.69 -14.32 -7.24
C LEU A 36 0.13 -12.94 -6.82
N LYS A 37 -0.95 -12.50 -7.48
CA LYS A 37 -1.68 -11.30 -7.09
C LYS A 37 -2.19 -11.37 -5.66
N GLY A 38 -2.33 -10.21 -5.04
CA GLY A 38 -2.75 -10.09 -3.65
C GLY A 38 -4.10 -10.73 -3.37
N ALA A 39 -5.08 -10.57 -4.27
CA ALA A 39 -6.38 -11.22 -4.16
C ALA A 39 -6.30 -12.74 -3.96
N THR A 40 -5.31 -13.39 -4.57
CA THR A 40 -5.08 -14.83 -4.40
C THR A 40 -4.32 -15.18 -3.13
N ARG A 41 -3.35 -14.33 -2.73
CA ARG A 41 -2.46 -14.61 -1.59
C ARG A 41 -3.06 -14.23 -0.25
N PHE A 42 -3.80 -13.12 -0.20
CA PHE A 42 -4.28 -12.49 1.03
C PHE A 42 -5.04 -13.44 1.96
N PRO A 43 -5.94 -14.31 1.49
CA PRO A 43 -6.66 -15.23 2.36
C PRO A 43 -5.76 -16.12 3.22
N ARG A 44 -4.62 -16.54 2.66
CA ARG A 44 -3.63 -17.35 3.39
C ARG A 44 -2.74 -16.48 4.28
N GLU A 45 -2.34 -15.32 3.79
CA GLU A 45 -1.37 -14.46 4.47
C GLU A 45 -1.97 -13.71 5.65
N ALA A 46 -3.25 -13.34 5.57
CA ALA A 46 -3.97 -12.70 6.67
C ALA A 46 -4.29 -13.68 7.82
N LYS A 47 -4.32 -14.99 7.55
CA LYS A 47 -4.63 -16.00 8.56
C LYS A 47 -3.41 -16.29 9.44
N VAL A 48 -3.19 -15.45 10.44
CA VAL A 48 -2.11 -15.58 11.42
C VAL A 48 -2.70 -15.92 12.79
N ALA A 49 -2.26 -17.03 13.38
CA ALA A 49 -2.76 -17.43 14.69
C ALA A 49 -2.40 -16.39 15.77
N GLY A 50 -3.38 -15.97 16.55
CA GLY A 50 -3.20 -14.98 17.61
C GLY A 50 -3.15 -13.53 17.15
N ALA A 51 -3.27 -13.27 15.83
CA ALA A 51 -3.43 -11.90 15.34
C ALA A 51 -4.85 -11.38 15.67
N ASP A 52 -4.95 -10.13 16.05
CA ASP A 52 -6.19 -9.41 16.31
C ASP A 52 -6.39 -8.19 15.39
N THR A 53 -5.31 -7.73 14.78
CA THR A 53 -5.31 -6.53 13.95
C THR A 53 -4.44 -6.73 12.71
N ILE A 54 -4.89 -6.20 11.58
CA ILE A 54 -4.11 -6.14 10.34
C ILE A 54 -3.97 -4.69 9.87
N ILE A 55 -2.75 -4.33 9.45
CA ILE A 55 -2.48 -3.07 8.75
C ILE A 55 -2.18 -3.42 7.28
N ILE A 56 -2.96 -2.87 6.37
CA ILE A 56 -2.86 -3.10 4.93
C ILE A 56 -2.32 -1.82 4.27
N GLN A 57 -1.23 -1.94 3.51
CA GLN A 57 -0.78 -0.90 2.59
C GLN A 57 -0.40 -1.59 1.27
N HIS A 58 -1.32 -1.60 0.30
CA HIS A 58 -1.16 -2.29 -0.96
C HIS A 58 -1.96 -1.58 -2.06
N GLY A 59 -1.54 -1.70 -3.34
CA GLY A 59 -2.25 -1.14 -4.49
C GLY A 59 -1.40 -0.19 -5.34
N ILE A 60 -0.28 0.31 -4.84
CA ILE A 60 0.55 1.24 -5.62
C ILE A 60 1.05 0.59 -6.92
N ASN A 61 1.37 -0.70 -6.90
CA ASN A 61 1.84 -1.42 -8.08
C ASN A 61 0.73 -1.65 -9.13
N ASP A 62 -0.53 -1.65 -8.72
CA ASP A 62 -1.66 -1.64 -9.65
C ASP A 62 -1.75 -0.33 -10.44
N ILE A 63 -1.26 0.77 -9.86
CA ILE A 63 -1.27 2.10 -10.45
C ILE A 63 -0.03 2.35 -11.33
N ILE A 64 1.16 2.06 -10.83
CA ILE A 64 2.41 2.48 -11.46
C ILE A 64 2.91 1.53 -12.54
N HIS A 65 2.52 0.27 -12.50
CA HIS A 65 3.03 -0.73 -13.42
C HIS A 65 2.26 -0.86 -14.74
N PRO A 66 0.94 -0.72 -14.81
CA PRO A 66 0.25 -0.79 -16.09
C PRO A 66 0.63 0.39 -16.99
N VAL A 67 0.69 0.13 -18.28
CA VAL A 67 0.73 1.12 -19.38
C VAL A 67 1.84 2.16 -19.38
N GLY A 68 2.21 2.56 -20.58
CA GLY A 68 2.86 3.84 -20.85
C GLY A 68 4.34 3.90 -20.53
N VAL A 69 4.98 2.75 -20.36
CA VAL A 69 6.43 2.70 -20.24
C VAL A 69 6.99 1.85 -21.36
N GLU A 70 7.81 2.43 -22.19
CA GLU A 70 8.51 1.74 -23.29
C GLU A 70 9.25 0.48 -22.82
N VAL A 71 9.74 0.52 -21.60
CA VAL A 71 10.44 -0.61 -20.96
C VAL A 71 9.52 -1.76 -20.57
N ASN A 72 8.17 -1.62 -20.75
CA ASN A 72 7.24 -2.66 -20.34
C ASN A 72 6.07 -2.85 -21.31
N PRO A 73 6.35 -3.31 -22.55
CA PRO A 73 5.34 -3.47 -23.60
C PRO A 73 4.28 -4.54 -23.28
N PHE A 74 4.47 -5.34 -22.21
CA PHE A 74 3.57 -6.43 -21.82
C PHE A 74 2.43 -6.00 -20.89
N ARG A 75 2.27 -4.69 -20.66
CA ARG A 75 1.23 -4.15 -19.78
C ARG A 75 0.32 -3.20 -20.54
N PRO A 76 -0.76 -3.73 -21.14
CA PRO A 76 -1.69 -2.94 -21.91
C PRO A 76 -2.49 -1.95 -21.05
N TRP A 77 -3.13 -0.98 -21.69
CA TRP A 77 -4.01 -0.02 -21.01
C TRP A 77 -5.13 -0.70 -20.22
N SER A 78 -5.62 -1.85 -20.69
CA SER A 78 -6.60 -2.65 -19.97
C SER A 78 -6.12 -3.18 -18.62
N ASP A 79 -4.82 -3.11 -18.35
CA ASP A 79 -4.23 -3.47 -17.04
C ASP A 79 -4.34 -2.35 -16.01
N LEU A 80 -4.55 -1.10 -16.45
CA LEU A 80 -4.75 0.02 -15.53
C LEU A 80 -6.15 -0.08 -14.92
N PRO A 81 -6.25 -0.18 -13.58
CA PRO A 81 -7.54 -0.23 -12.93
C PRO A 81 -8.19 1.15 -12.87
N THR A 82 -9.48 1.19 -12.70
CA THR A 82 -10.19 2.34 -12.16
C THR A 82 -9.99 2.45 -10.66
N ALA A 83 -10.28 3.62 -10.07
CA ALA A 83 -10.27 3.78 -8.62
C ALA A 83 -11.25 2.81 -7.95
N GLN A 84 -12.42 2.61 -8.55
CA GLN A 84 -13.44 1.69 -8.03
C GLN A 84 -12.96 0.25 -7.99
N GLU A 85 -12.29 -0.25 -9.06
CA GLU A 85 -11.72 -1.61 -9.05
C GLU A 85 -10.68 -1.79 -7.93
N LEU A 86 -9.81 -0.78 -7.67
CA LEU A 86 -8.85 -0.85 -6.57
C LEU A 86 -9.53 -0.81 -5.20
N ILE A 87 -10.52 0.03 -5.03
CA ILE A 87 -11.33 0.11 -3.81
C ILE A 87 -12.02 -1.23 -3.56
N ASP A 88 -12.62 -1.83 -4.58
CA ASP A 88 -13.26 -3.15 -4.46
C ASP A 88 -12.25 -4.25 -4.12
N GLY A 89 -11.04 -4.16 -4.65
CA GLY A 89 -9.93 -5.03 -4.26
C GLY A 89 -9.53 -4.88 -2.78
N LEU A 90 -9.53 -3.65 -2.26
CA LEU A 90 -9.28 -3.39 -0.83
C LEU A 90 -10.47 -3.85 0.02
N ARG A 91 -11.72 -3.66 -0.41
CA ARG A 91 -12.92 -4.19 0.25
C ARG A 91 -12.87 -5.70 0.42
N MET A 92 -12.48 -6.41 -0.63
CA MET A 92 -12.29 -7.86 -0.56
C MET A 92 -11.25 -8.23 0.54
N TYR A 93 -10.20 -7.45 0.72
CA TYR A 93 -9.26 -7.66 1.84
C TYR A 93 -9.93 -7.40 3.20
N VAL A 94 -10.70 -6.34 3.32
CA VAL A 94 -11.45 -6.02 4.54
C VAL A 94 -12.41 -7.15 4.92
N GLU A 95 -13.23 -7.58 3.96
CA GLU A 95 -14.17 -8.70 4.16
C GLU A 95 -13.45 -9.96 4.64
N LYS A 96 -12.37 -10.33 3.95
CA LYS A 96 -11.60 -11.52 4.30
C LYS A 96 -10.91 -11.42 5.67
N ALA A 97 -10.38 -10.27 6.02
CA ALA A 97 -9.80 -10.02 7.33
C ALA A 97 -10.85 -10.11 8.45
N ARG A 98 -12.05 -9.58 8.20
CA ARG A 98 -13.18 -9.69 9.12
C ARG A 98 -13.69 -11.12 9.32
N GLU A 99 -13.67 -11.95 8.27
CA GLU A 99 -13.95 -13.39 8.41
C GLU A 99 -12.98 -14.08 9.40
N TYR A 100 -11.76 -13.55 9.53
CA TYR A 100 -10.77 -14.05 10.49
C TYR A 100 -10.80 -13.34 11.84
N GLY A 101 -11.77 -12.46 12.08
CA GLY A 101 -11.94 -11.72 13.32
C GLY A 101 -10.94 -10.58 13.52
N LEU A 102 -10.28 -10.12 12.46
CA LEU A 102 -9.29 -9.07 12.55
C LEU A 102 -9.91 -7.68 12.49
N LYS A 103 -9.40 -6.76 13.30
CA LYS A 103 -9.55 -5.32 13.07
C LYS A 103 -8.71 -4.88 11.88
N VAL A 104 -9.27 -4.02 11.05
CA VAL A 104 -8.63 -3.63 9.79
C VAL A 104 -8.27 -2.16 9.76
N HIS A 105 -6.99 -1.88 9.56
CA HIS A 105 -6.49 -0.54 9.31
C HIS A 105 -5.83 -0.49 7.94
N ILE A 106 -6.08 0.58 7.17
CA ILE A 106 -5.48 0.74 5.83
C ILE A 106 -4.56 1.96 5.84
N GLY A 107 -3.33 1.78 5.39
CA GLY A 107 -2.38 2.86 5.14
C GLY A 107 -2.62 3.50 3.77
N THR A 108 -2.60 4.84 3.71
CA THR A 108 -2.69 5.57 2.43
C THR A 108 -1.49 5.26 1.53
N LEU A 109 -1.72 5.29 0.21
CA LEU A 109 -0.70 5.10 -0.82
C LEU A 109 0.23 6.32 -0.88
N LEU A 110 1.52 6.07 -0.93
CA LEU A 110 2.56 7.10 -0.88
C LEU A 110 2.64 7.96 -2.14
N PRO A 111 3.27 9.15 -2.08
CA PRO A 111 3.55 9.99 -3.24
C PRO A 111 4.35 9.24 -4.32
N ILE A 112 4.17 9.64 -5.59
CA ILE A 112 4.80 8.98 -6.74
C ILE A 112 5.42 9.95 -7.75
N TYR A 113 5.42 11.26 -7.47
CA TYR A 113 5.98 12.25 -8.38
C TYR A 113 7.49 12.03 -8.55
N GLY A 114 7.93 11.98 -9.81
CA GLY A 114 9.32 11.69 -10.16
C GLY A 114 9.61 10.22 -10.44
N TRP A 115 8.70 9.31 -10.06
CA TRP A 115 8.83 7.91 -10.46
C TRP A 115 8.79 7.78 -11.99
N ARG A 116 9.59 6.88 -12.55
CA ARG A 116 9.77 6.69 -14.01
C ARG A 116 8.49 6.52 -14.83
N THR A 117 7.39 6.10 -14.20
CA THR A 117 6.09 5.95 -14.86
C THR A 117 5.07 6.97 -14.38
N TYR A 118 5.51 8.00 -13.67
CA TYR A 118 4.61 9.04 -13.20
C TYR A 118 3.89 9.71 -14.37
N GLU A 119 2.58 9.82 -14.21
CA GLU A 119 1.70 10.63 -15.03
C GLU A 119 0.59 11.21 -14.14
N PRO A 120 0.05 12.40 -14.45
CA PRO A 120 -1.00 13.01 -13.64
C PRO A 120 -2.18 12.09 -13.35
N PHE A 121 -2.67 11.34 -14.36
CA PHE A 121 -3.79 10.41 -14.19
C PHE A 121 -3.51 9.29 -13.17
N ARG A 122 -2.24 8.89 -12.99
CA ARG A 122 -1.85 7.91 -11.96
C ARG A 122 -1.93 8.52 -10.57
N ASN A 123 -1.54 9.77 -10.45
CA ASN A 123 -1.67 10.50 -9.20
C ASN A 123 -3.15 10.76 -8.86
N ASP A 124 -3.98 11.07 -9.85
CA ASP A 124 -5.42 11.22 -9.66
C ASP A 124 -6.07 9.91 -9.18
N LEU A 125 -5.69 8.79 -9.79
CA LEU A 125 -6.12 7.46 -9.35
C LEU A 125 -5.68 7.17 -7.90
N ARG A 126 -4.42 7.44 -7.56
CA ARG A 126 -3.89 7.31 -6.20
C ARG A 126 -4.68 8.17 -5.20
N ASN A 127 -4.94 9.43 -5.57
CA ASN A 127 -5.68 10.36 -4.73
C ASN A 127 -7.12 9.89 -4.48
N ALA A 128 -7.80 9.37 -5.50
CA ALA A 128 -9.15 8.84 -5.36
C ALA A 128 -9.20 7.64 -4.40
N VAL A 129 -8.22 6.74 -4.48
CA VAL A 129 -8.10 5.61 -3.53
C VAL A 129 -7.78 6.11 -2.12
N ASN A 130 -6.87 7.07 -1.98
CA ASN A 130 -6.51 7.64 -0.68
C ASN A 130 -7.70 8.39 -0.04
N GLU A 131 -8.52 9.07 -0.85
CA GLU A 131 -9.73 9.74 -0.34
C GLU A 131 -10.71 8.72 0.22
N TRP A 132 -10.95 7.62 -0.50
CA TRP A 132 -11.78 6.54 0.03
C TRP A 132 -11.20 5.98 1.34
N ILE A 133 -9.89 5.72 1.42
CA ILE A 133 -9.24 5.22 2.64
C ILE A 133 -9.48 6.15 3.84
N ARG A 134 -9.46 7.48 3.61
CA ARG A 134 -9.65 8.48 4.67
C ARG A 134 -11.09 8.65 5.12
N THR A 135 -12.05 8.36 4.25
CA THR A 135 -13.46 8.72 4.46
C THR A 135 -14.39 7.54 4.68
N THR A 136 -13.93 6.33 4.37
CA THR A 136 -14.76 5.13 4.51
C THR A 136 -15.02 4.77 5.96
N ASP A 137 -16.21 4.27 6.25
CA ASP A 137 -16.62 3.66 7.53
C ASP A 137 -16.50 2.11 7.50
N GLU A 138 -16.04 1.55 6.40
CA GLU A 138 -15.90 0.10 6.20
C GLU A 138 -14.70 -0.51 6.95
N ILE A 139 -13.80 0.31 7.51
CA ILE A 139 -12.58 -0.11 8.21
C ILE A 139 -12.54 0.41 9.65
N ASP A 140 -11.73 -0.19 10.51
CA ASP A 140 -11.60 0.24 11.91
C ASP A 140 -10.75 1.50 12.06
N GLY A 141 -10.02 1.87 11.03
CA GLY A 141 -9.26 3.12 10.96
C GLY A 141 -8.29 3.15 9.80
N TYR A 142 -7.69 4.31 9.59
CA TYR A 142 -6.64 4.48 8.58
C TYR A 142 -5.36 5.07 9.18
N ILE A 143 -4.25 4.92 8.46
CA ILE A 143 -2.97 5.51 8.82
C ILE A 143 -2.53 6.37 7.64
N ASP A 144 -2.44 7.69 7.86
CA ASP A 144 -2.14 8.62 6.76
C ASP A 144 -0.63 8.73 6.50
N PHE A 145 -0.07 7.70 5.92
CA PHE A 145 1.33 7.68 5.51
C PHE A 145 1.63 8.69 4.41
N ASP A 146 0.66 8.96 3.51
CA ASP A 146 0.78 9.99 2.48
C ASP A 146 0.98 11.37 3.11
N ALA A 147 0.10 11.76 4.02
CA ALA A 147 0.23 13.05 4.71
C ALA A 147 1.52 13.17 5.54
N ALA A 148 1.99 12.04 6.08
CA ALA A 148 3.22 12.03 6.88
C ALA A 148 4.50 12.21 6.07
N LEU A 149 4.48 11.86 4.77
CA LEU A 149 5.68 11.80 3.93
C LEU A 149 5.66 12.75 2.73
N ARG A 150 4.52 13.32 2.36
CA ARG A 150 4.42 14.21 1.19
C ARG A 150 5.01 15.59 1.46
N ALA A 151 5.52 16.24 0.42
CA ALA A 151 5.93 17.63 0.47
C ALA A 151 4.72 18.57 0.64
N ALA A 152 4.88 19.64 1.41
CA ALA A 152 3.79 20.56 1.69
C ALA A 152 3.40 21.40 0.47
N ASP A 153 4.37 21.77 -0.34
CA ASP A 153 4.22 22.58 -1.55
C ASP A 153 3.90 21.75 -2.80
N LYS A 154 4.14 20.45 -2.76
CA LYS A 154 3.91 19.51 -3.84
C LYS A 154 3.43 18.15 -3.32
N PRO A 155 2.15 17.99 -3.00
CA PRO A 155 1.63 16.81 -2.32
C PRO A 155 1.77 15.48 -3.08
N GLU A 156 2.00 15.51 -4.38
CA GLU A 156 2.29 14.33 -5.19
C GLU A 156 3.73 13.83 -5.06
N ALA A 157 4.64 14.62 -4.45
CA ALA A 157 6.03 14.29 -4.21
C ALA A 157 6.32 13.95 -2.75
N PHE A 158 7.35 13.14 -2.51
CA PHE A 158 7.92 13.01 -1.17
C PHE A 158 8.53 14.31 -0.69
N ALA A 159 8.43 14.60 0.60
CA ALA A 159 9.23 15.64 1.23
C ALA A 159 10.73 15.25 1.19
N GLU A 160 11.58 16.27 1.27
CA GLU A 160 13.03 16.10 1.17
C GLU A 160 13.57 15.02 2.14
N GLY A 161 14.32 14.10 1.58
CA GLY A 161 14.96 13.00 2.30
C GLY A 161 14.03 11.84 2.66
N PHE A 162 12.79 11.83 2.20
CA PHE A 162 11.86 10.73 2.45
C PHE A 162 11.76 9.70 1.35
N ASP A 163 12.25 9.97 0.14
CA ASP A 163 12.40 8.91 -0.86
C ASP A 163 13.82 8.32 -0.88
N SER A 164 13.97 7.12 -1.41
CA SER A 164 15.25 6.41 -1.52
C SER A 164 16.12 6.87 -2.69
N GLY A 165 15.67 7.89 -3.45
CA GLY A 165 16.32 8.42 -4.66
C GLY A 165 15.66 7.94 -5.96
N ASP A 166 14.65 7.09 -5.89
CA ASP A 166 13.90 6.61 -7.05
C ASP A 166 12.48 7.22 -7.15
N HIS A 167 12.10 8.04 -6.18
CA HIS A 167 10.81 8.73 -6.10
C HIS A 167 9.58 7.80 -5.93
N LEU A 168 9.80 6.60 -5.43
CA LEU A 168 8.75 5.62 -5.14
C LEU A 168 8.93 4.94 -3.78
N HIS A 169 10.15 4.45 -3.52
CA HIS A 169 10.40 3.71 -2.29
C HIS A 169 10.80 4.65 -1.16
N PRO A 170 10.27 4.45 0.05
CA PRO A 170 10.65 5.24 1.21
C PRO A 170 12.14 5.05 1.58
N SER A 171 12.79 6.12 2.03
CA SER A 171 14.09 6.06 2.70
C SER A 171 13.97 5.47 4.11
N ASP A 172 15.10 5.16 4.76
CA ASP A 172 15.12 4.73 6.17
C ASP A 172 14.45 5.77 7.08
N LYS A 173 14.73 7.06 6.83
CA LYS A 173 14.09 8.17 7.55
C LYS A 173 12.57 8.19 7.36
N ALA A 174 12.11 7.88 6.16
CA ALA A 174 10.67 7.77 5.87
C ALA A 174 10.04 6.58 6.59
N TYR A 175 10.70 5.42 6.62
CA TYR A 175 10.22 4.27 7.38
C TYR A 175 10.14 4.55 8.89
N GLU A 176 11.09 5.30 9.44
CA GLU A 176 11.00 5.77 10.84
C GLU A 176 9.76 6.67 11.02
N ARG A 177 9.54 7.62 10.11
CA ARG A 177 8.38 8.51 10.14
C ARG A 177 7.07 7.72 10.02
N MET A 178 6.98 6.77 9.11
CA MET A 178 5.81 5.87 8.98
C MET A 178 5.56 5.12 10.28
N ALA A 179 6.59 4.55 10.88
CA ALA A 179 6.46 3.83 12.15
C ALA A 179 5.93 4.73 13.28
N MET A 180 6.33 6.00 13.31
CA MET A 180 5.84 6.97 14.28
C MET A 180 4.40 7.44 13.99
N THR A 181 3.93 7.28 12.75
CA THR A 181 2.56 7.62 12.35
C THR A 181 1.55 6.55 12.76
N VAL A 182 2.00 5.31 13.00
CA VAL A 182 1.12 4.23 13.48
C VAL A 182 0.56 4.60 14.86
N PRO A 183 -0.76 4.61 15.05
CA PRO A 183 -1.39 4.96 16.33
C PRO A 183 -0.93 4.05 17.48
N ASP A 184 -0.69 4.62 18.66
CA ASP A 184 -0.25 3.88 19.84
C ASP A 184 -1.23 2.80 20.28
N ILE A 185 -2.53 2.99 20.01
CA ILE A 185 -3.55 2.00 20.36
C ILE A 185 -3.33 0.66 19.67
N LEU A 186 -2.67 0.65 18.50
CA LEU A 186 -2.35 -0.56 17.75
C LEU A 186 -1.09 -1.28 18.24
N LEU A 187 -0.39 -0.70 19.21
CA LEU A 187 0.89 -1.20 19.73
C LEU A 187 0.82 -1.57 21.23
N LYS A 188 -0.39 -1.69 21.76
CA LYS A 188 -0.64 -2.03 23.17
C LYS A 188 -0.85 -3.51 23.40
#